data_60515fb9a566fa38fbb0d06d819bd5a1
#
_entry.id   60515fb9a566fa38fbb0d06d819bd5a1
#
_cell.length_a   1.000
_cell.length_b   1.000
_cell.length_c   1.000
_cell.angle_alpha   90.00
_cell.angle_beta   90.00
_cell.angle_gamma   90.00
#
_symmetry.space_group_name_H-M   'P 1'
#
loop_
_entity.id
_entity.type
_entity.pdbx_description
1 polymer ?
#
loop_
_entity_poly.entity_id
_entity_poly.type
_entity_poly.pdbx_seq_one_letter_code
_entity_poly.pdbx_strand_id
1 'polypeptide(L)'
;MKSINQIDFSEKKAFVRVDFNVPFDDAGRISDNSRIVAALPTIKHILSSGGSCILGSHLGRPKGKTKDLSLSKLVPELEKLLSTKVLFSDDCIGEKTESQCSRLKPGGVILLENLRFYEEETNADESFAKKLSNLAEIYVNDAYGTTHREHASTATMAKFFDIKSPGILLENEITSLKKLMDNPTGPVTAIIGGAKVSSKISVIANMLDVVDNLIIGGGMAYTFIKNNGGAIGDSIFEKDKLNDCSKIMSLAEQKNVNVFLPEDVVASNEFSNEGLKKAINIYNIPKGWQGLDIGPLTISKFEKIVTESKTILWNGPMGVFELPAFEHGTLAIAKSVAKATSSGAFSLIGGGDSVAAIKKFNLQDEVSFISTGGGAMLESLEGKILPGIKALN
;
A
#
# COMPACT_ATOMS: atom_id res chain seq x y z
N MET A 1 -5.19 7.30 -20.43
CA MET A 1 -5.72 5.93 -20.12
C MET A 1 -7.22 5.90 -20.35
N LYS A 2 -7.76 4.83 -20.96
CA LYS A 2 -9.21 4.57 -20.99
C LYS A 2 -9.63 3.89 -19.69
N SER A 3 -10.79 4.25 -19.11
CA SER A 3 -11.37 3.52 -18.00
C SER A 3 -11.83 2.14 -18.45
N ILE A 4 -11.78 1.15 -17.55
CA ILE A 4 -12.24 -0.21 -17.81
C ILE A 4 -13.71 -0.24 -18.24
N ASN A 5 -14.52 0.70 -17.75
CA ASN A 5 -15.94 0.85 -18.11
C ASN A 5 -16.18 1.26 -19.58
N GLN A 6 -15.14 1.68 -20.31
CA GLN A 6 -15.19 2.08 -21.70
C GLN A 6 -14.71 0.98 -22.65
N ILE A 7 -14.38 -0.20 -22.11
CA ILE A 7 -13.86 -1.35 -22.86
C ILE A 7 -15.01 -2.32 -23.18
N ASP A 8 -15.11 -2.70 -24.44
CA ASP A 8 -15.99 -3.80 -24.86
C ASP A 8 -15.28 -5.14 -24.67
N PHE A 9 -15.72 -5.90 -23.69
CA PHE A 9 -15.18 -7.23 -23.36
C PHE A 9 -15.96 -8.37 -24.02
N SER A 10 -17.06 -8.10 -24.77
CA SER A 10 -17.91 -9.13 -25.36
C SER A 10 -17.09 -10.11 -26.19
N GLU A 11 -17.15 -11.39 -25.85
CA GLU A 11 -16.43 -12.52 -26.47
C GLU A 11 -14.90 -12.41 -26.48
N LYS A 12 -14.32 -11.43 -25.78
CA LYS A 12 -12.86 -11.20 -25.71
C LYS A 12 -12.24 -11.78 -24.44
N LYS A 13 -10.98 -12.16 -24.58
CA LYS A 13 -10.13 -12.59 -23.46
C LYS A 13 -9.31 -11.42 -22.95
N ALA A 14 -9.38 -11.17 -21.66
CA ALA A 14 -8.55 -10.18 -21.00
C ALA A 14 -7.45 -10.85 -20.18
N PHE A 15 -6.19 -10.49 -20.45
CA PHE A 15 -5.11 -10.77 -19.49
C PHE A 15 -5.22 -9.76 -18.36
N VAL A 16 -5.54 -10.24 -17.16
CA VAL A 16 -5.68 -9.40 -15.98
C VAL A 16 -4.45 -9.61 -15.06
N ARG A 17 -3.60 -8.59 -14.96
CA ARG A 17 -2.50 -8.61 -14.02
C ARG A 17 -3.02 -8.26 -12.63
N VAL A 18 -3.07 -9.24 -11.75
CA VAL A 18 -3.54 -9.11 -10.37
C VAL A 18 -2.40 -9.28 -9.37
N ASP A 19 -2.55 -8.77 -8.14
CA ASP A 19 -1.59 -8.99 -7.05
C ASP A 19 -2.15 -9.97 -6.01
N PHE A 20 -1.95 -11.26 -6.26
CA PHE A 20 -2.34 -12.34 -5.36
C PHE A 20 -1.19 -12.82 -4.47
N ASN A 21 -0.25 -11.93 -4.18
CA ASN A 21 0.84 -12.22 -3.24
C ASN A 21 0.32 -12.15 -1.79
N VAL A 22 -0.45 -13.16 -1.41
CA VAL A 22 -1.11 -13.28 -0.09
C VAL A 22 -0.22 -14.05 0.89
N PRO A 23 -0.34 -13.76 2.20
CA PRO A 23 0.35 -14.53 3.23
C PRO A 23 -0.39 -15.85 3.53
N PHE A 24 0.39 -16.82 4.02
CA PHE A 24 -0.12 -18.12 4.48
C PHE A 24 0.20 -18.33 5.96
N ASP A 25 -0.66 -19.05 6.66
CA ASP A 25 -0.40 -19.53 8.02
C ASP A 25 0.50 -20.78 8.00
N ASP A 26 0.91 -21.24 9.19
CA ASP A 26 1.78 -22.43 9.34
C ASP A 26 1.13 -23.71 8.81
N ALA A 27 -0.19 -23.75 8.67
CA ALA A 27 -0.93 -24.85 8.06
C ALA A 27 -1.07 -24.73 6.53
N GLY A 28 -0.48 -23.69 5.92
CA GLY A 28 -0.52 -23.44 4.49
C GLY A 28 -1.86 -22.90 3.99
N ARG A 29 -2.70 -22.34 4.86
CA ARG A 29 -3.97 -21.69 4.51
C ARG A 29 -3.73 -20.19 4.34
N ILE A 30 -4.49 -19.55 3.45
CA ILE A 30 -4.44 -18.09 3.27
C ILE A 30 -4.83 -17.42 4.59
N SER A 31 -3.93 -16.65 5.20
CA SER A 31 -4.18 -15.92 6.45
C SER A 31 -4.81 -14.54 6.22
N ASP A 32 -4.59 -13.92 5.07
CA ASP A 32 -5.25 -12.68 4.63
C ASP A 32 -5.51 -12.74 3.11
N ASN A 33 -6.80 -12.75 2.73
CA ASN A 33 -7.24 -12.78 1.33
C ASN A 33 -7.59 -11.40 0.76
N SER A 34 -7.33 -10.32 1.50
CA SER A 34 -7.76 -8.96 1.13
C SER A 34 -7.30 -8.52 -0.26
N ARG A 35 -6.12 -8.95 -0.72
CA ARG A 35 -5.63 -8.69 -2.09
C ARG A 35 -6.45 -9.39 -3.17
N ILE A 36 -6.90 -10.61 -2.90
CA ILE A 36 -7.79 -11.34 -3.82
C ILE A 36 -9.14 -10.62 -3.88
N VAL A 37 -9.70 -10.30 -2.72
CA VAL A 37 -10.99 -9.59 -2.62
C VAL A 37 -10.94 -8.25 -3.35
N ALA A 38 -9.86 -7.51 -3.23
CA ALA A 38 -9.68 -6.21 -3.89
C ALA A 38 -9.71 -6.29 -5.44
N ALA A 39 -9.29 -7.41 -6.03
CA ALA A 39 -9.32 -7.62 -7.48
C ALA A 39 -10.67 -8.14 -8.01
N LEU A 40 -11.57 -8.62 -7.13
CA LEU A 40 -12.85 -9.19 -7.55
C LEU A 40 -13.73 -8.24 -8.37
N PRO A 41 -13.84 -6.93 -8.04
CA PRO A 41 -14.63 -6.01 -8.84
C PRO A 41 -14.22 -5.97 -10.31
N THR A 42 -12.91 -5.95 -10.59
CA THR A 42 -12.37 -5.99 -11.95
C THR A 42 -12.72 -7.29 -12.68
N ILE A 43 -12.48 -8.43 -12.02
CA ILE A 43 -12.77 -9.74 -12.60
C ILE A 43 -14.26 -9.88 -12.89
N LYS A 44 -15.12 -9.57 -11.91
CA LYS A 44 -16.58 -9.63 -12.06
C LYS A 44 -17.10 -8.70 -13.15
N HIS A 45 -16.54 -7.50 -13.29
CA HIS A 45 -16.90 -6.55 -14.35
C HIS A 45 -16.62 -7.16 -15.74
N ILE A 46 -15.44 -7.73 -15.96
CA ILE A 46 -15.07 -8.35 -17.23
C ILE A 46 -16.03 -9.52 -17.56
N LEU A 47 -16.27 -10.40 -16.57
CA LEU A 47 -17.14 -11.57 -16.76
C LEU A 47 -18.59 -11.17 -17.06
N SER A 48 -19.14 -10.20 -16.31
CA SER A 48 -20.50 -9.70 -16.52
C SER A 48 -20.68 -8.94 -17.84
N SER A 49 -19.58 -8.43 -18.40
CA SER A 49 -19.54 -7.78 -19.72
C SER A 49 -19.33 -8.79 -20.88
N GLY A 50 -19.48 -10.08 -20.63
CA GLY A 50 -19.37 -11.13 -21.65
C GLY A 50 -17.93 -11.51 -22.01
N GLY A 51 -16.94 -11.06 -21.26
CA GLY A 51 -15.54 -11.41 -21.44
C GLY A 51 -15.12 -12.67 -20.67
N SER A 52 -13.83 -13.02 -20.79
CA SER A 52 -13.18 -14.06 -20.00
C SER A 52 -11.85 -13.55 -19.43
N CYS A 53 -11.41 -14.10 -18.30
CA CYS A 53 -10.24 -13.63 -17.58
C CYS A 53 -9.11 -14.66 -17.60
N ILE A 54 -7.92 -14.22 -18.04
CA ILE A 54 -6.64 -14.91 -17.87
C ILE A 54 -5.90 -14.16 -16.77
N LEU A 55 -5.85 -14.74 -15.57
CA LEU A 55 -5.28 -14.11 -14.40
C LEU A 55 -3.79 -14.41 -14.30
N GLY A 56 -2.95 -13.36 -14.33
CA GLY A 56 -1.52 -13.46 -14.13
C GLY A 56 -1.11 -12.79 -12.81
N SER A 57 -0.44 -13.52 -11.94
CA SER A 57 0.04 -12.99 -10.66
C SER A 57 1.42 -13.54 -10.29
N HIS A 58 1.98 -12.98 -9.23
CA HIS A 58 3.15 -13.53 -8.56
C HIS A 58 2.81 -13.96 -7.13
N LEU A 59 3.60 -14.85 -6.58
CA LEU A 59 3.57 -15.26 -5.18
C LEU A 59 5.00 -15.37 -4.65
N GLY A 60 5.34 -14.60 -3.62
CA GLY A 60 6.67 -14.60 -3.01
C GLY A 60 7.79 -14.11 -3.92
N ARG A 61 8.99 -14.61 -3.63
CA ARG A 61 10.23 -14.32 -4.39
C ARG A 61 10.96 -15.63 -4.68
N PRO A 62 10.43 -16.49 -5.56
CA PRO A 62 11.05 -17.75 -5.90
C PRO A 62 12.38 -17.55 -6.66
N LYS A 63 13.27 -18.53 -6.56
CA LYS A 63 14.48 -18.67 -7.38
C LYS A 63 14.27 -19.77 -8.44
N GLY A 64 13.09 -19.84 -9.05
CA GLY A 64 12.66 -20.87 -9.97
C GLY A 64 11.38 -21.56 -9.49
N LYS A 65 10.92 -22.58 -10.22
CA LYS A 65 9.65 -23.27 -9.96
C LYS A 65 9.70 -24.08 -8.66
N THR A 66 8.85 -23.74 -7.70
CA THR A 66 8.74 -24.42 -6.40
C THR A 66 7.26 -24.67 -6.06
N LYS A 67 6.96 -25.85 -5.50
CA LYS A 67 5.59 -26.24 -5.13
C LYS A 67 4.99 -25.30 -4.07
N ASP A 68 5.81 -24.78 -3.17
CA ASP A 68 5.34 -23.95 -2.07
C ASP A 68 4.83 -22.56 -2.51
N LEU A 69 5.34 -22.07 -3.63
CA LEU A 69 4.96 -20.77 -4.22
C LEU A 69 4.12 -20.94 -5.50
N SER A 70 3.53 -22.12 -5.72
CA SER A 70 2.54 -22.32 -6.78
C SER A 70 1.24 -21.59 -6.49
N LEU A 71 0.70 -20.91 -7.51
CA LEU A 71 -0.59 -20.23 -7.44
C LEU A 71 -1.78 -21.21 -7.43
N SER A 72 -1.57 -22.52 -7.68
CA SER A 72 -2.61 -23.52 -7.59
C SER A 72 -3.31 -23.55 -6.22
N LYS A 73 -2.59 -23.17 -5.16
CA LYS A 73 -3.13 -23.07 -3.79
C LYS A 73 -4.26 -22.03 -3.66
N LEU A 74 -4.35 -21.06 -4.58
CA LEU A 74 -5.34 -19.98 -4.54
C LEU A 74 -6.64 -20.35 -5.25
N VAL A 75 -6.63 -21.40 -6.08
CA VAL A 75 -7.81 -21.80 -6.89
C VAL A 75 -9.05 -22.03 -6.05
N PRO A 76 -9.03 -22.79 -4.93
CA PRO A 76 -10.22 -22.99 -4.12
C PRO A 76 -10.83 -21.70 -3.56
N GLU A 77 -9.97 -20.76 -3.12
CA GLU A 77 -10.44 -19.46 -2.61
C GLU A 77 -11.04 -18.60 -3.72
N LEU A 78 -10.42 -18.59 -4.91
CA LEU A 78 -10.95 -17.88 -6.07
C LEU A 78 -12.31 -18.44 -6.51
N GLU A 79 -12.46 -19.77 -6.59
CA GLU A 79 -13.73 -20.42 -6.93
C GLU A 79 -14.84 -20.05 -5.95
N LYS A 80 -14.53 -20.07 -4.65
CA LYS A 80 -15.46 -19.67 -3.60
C LYS A 80 -15.90 -18.20 -3.76
N LEU A 81 -14.94 -17.27 -3.98
CA LEU A 81 -15.21 -15.83 -4.05
C LEU A 81 -15.90 -15.40 -5.35
N LEU A 82 -15.60 -16.08 -6.45
CA LEU A 82 -16.19 -15.82 -7.76
C LEU A 82 -17.50 -16.61 -7.99
N SER A 83 -17.77 -17.63 -7.16
CA SER A 83 -18.88 -18.57 -7.36
C SER A 83 -18.88 -19.20 -8.76
N THR A 84 -17.69 -19.44 -9.32
CA THR A 84 -17.49 -20.04 -10.63
C THR A 84 -16.24 -20.91 -10.65
N LYS A 85 -16.19 -21.87 -11.58
CA LYS A 85 -15.03 -22.73 -11.74
C LYS A 85 -13.84 -21.93 -12.27
N VAL A 86 -12.68 -22.10 -11.65
CA VAL A 86 -11.42 -21.48 -12.07
C VAL A 86 -10.48 -22.56 -12.61
N LEU A 87 -10.14 -22.48 -13.88
CA LEU A 87 -9.14 -23.35 -14.47
C LEU A 87 -7.75 -22.95 -13.96
N PHE A 88 -6.84 -23.91 -13.86
CA PHE A 88 -5.45 -23.64 -13.54
C PHE A 88 -4.53 -24.12 -14.66
N SER A 89 -3.65 -23.23 -15.11
CA SER A 89 -2.55 -23.62 -16.00
C SER A 89 -1.28 -23.78 -15.17
N ASP A 90 -0.66 -24.96 -15.27
CA ASP A 90 0.57 -25.30 -14.55
C ASP A 90 1.84 -24.60 -15.11
N ASP A 91 1.64 -23.70 -16.07
CA ASP A 91 2.65 -22.81 -16.62
C ASP A 91 2.06 -21.45 -17.02
N CYS A 92 2.93 -20.47 -17.35
CA CYS A 92 2.55 -19.13 -17.78
C CYS A 92 2.55 -18.98 -19.32
N ILE A 93 3.31 -19.82 -20.02
CA ILE A 93 3.56 -19.76 -21.45
C ILE A 93 3.63 -21.18 -22.03
N GLY A 94 3.68 -21.29 -23.36
CA GLY A 94 3.86 -22.56 -24.07
C GLY A 94 2.54 -23.13 -24.59
N GLU A 95 2.64 -24.13 -25.48
CA GLU A 95 1.54 -24.68 -26.27
C GLU A 95 0.34 -25.14 -25.42
N LYS A 96 0.60 -25.76 -24.26
CA LYS A 96 -0.47 -26.22 -23.36
C LYS A 96 -1.26 -25.04 -22.80
N THR A 97 -0.56 -24.01 -22.29
CA THR A 97 -1.17 -22.78 -21.74
C THR A 97 -1.94 -22.05 -22.82
N GLU A 98 -1.35 -21.87 -24.00
CA GLU A 98 -1.99 -21.24 -25.17
C GLU A 98 -3.27 -21.99 -25.58
N SER A 99 -3.20 -23.33 -25.65
CA SER A 99 -4.38 -24.16 -25.95
C SER A 99 -5.48 -24.06 -24.88
N GLN A 100 -5.12 -23.98 -23.60
CA GLN A 100 -6.09 -23.78 -22.53
C GLN A 100 -6.75 -22.40 -22.61
N CYS A 101 -5.96 -21.35 -22.81
CA CYS A 101 -6.45 -19.98 -22.94
C CYS A 101 -7.31 -19.79 -24.20
N SER A 102 -6.92 -20.37 -25.34
CA SER A 102 -7.67 -20.26 -26.58
C SER A 102 -9.09 -20.87 -26.51
N ARG A 103 -9.24 -21.92 -25.70
CA ARG A 103 -10.53 -22.62 -25.47
C ARG A 103 -11.40 -21.98 -24.40
N LEU A 104 -10.89 -20.93 -23.71
CA LEU A 104 -11.65 -20.25 -22.66
C LEU A 104 -12.89 -19.57 -23.28
N LYS A 105 -14.06 -19.90 -22.77
CA LYS A 105 -15.34 -19.34 -23.22
C LYS A 105 -15.69 -18.07 -22.44
N PRO A 106 -16.58 -17.20 -22.95
CA PRO A 106 -17.13 -16.08 -22.19
C PRO A 106 -17.61 -16.51 -20.81
N GLY A 107 -17.31 -15.72 -19.80
CA GLY A 107 -17.55 -16.06 -18.39
C GLY A 107 -16.52 -17.00 -17.76
N GLY A 108 -15.56 -17.52 -18.53
CA GLY A 108 -14.51 -18.40 -18.02
C GLY A 108 -13.35 -17.65 -17.35
N VAL A 109 -12.75 -18.33 -16.37
CA VAL A 109 -11.58 -17.82 -15.64
C VAL A 109 -10.48 -18.89 -15.65
N ILE A 110 -9.26 -18.48 -15.97
CA ILE A 110 -8.06 -19.31 -15.84
C ILE A 110 -7.02 -18.55 -15.04
N LEU A 111 -6.42 -19.19 -14.03
CA LEU A 111 -5.28 -18.70 -13.29
C LEU A 111 -4.02 -19.36 -13.87
N LEU A 112 -3.06 -18.54 -14.27
CA LEU A 112 -1.75 -19.00 -14.70
C LEU A 112 -0.88 -19.34 -13.47
N GLU A 113 0.16 -20.14 -13.67
CA GLU A 113 1.17 -20.39 -12.65
C GLU A 113 1.94 -19.09 -12.33
N ASN A 114 2.68 -19.09 -11.23
CA ASN A 114 3.43 -17.96 -10.70
C ASN A 114 4.41 -17.40 -11.75
N LEU A 115 4.11 -16.17 -12.19
CA LEU A 115 4.91 -15.46 -13.21
C LEU A 115 6.41 -15.37 -12.83
N ARG A 116 6.70 -15.27 -11.51
CA ARG A 116 8.09 -15.19 -11.01
C ARG A 116 8.83 -16.52 -10.97
N PHE A 117 8.25 -17.60 -11.45
CA PHE A 117 9.03 -18.81 -11.74
C PHE A 117 9.95 -18.62 -12.94
N TYR A 118 9.70 -17.58 -13.71
CA TYR A 118 10.54 -17.10 -14.80
C TYR A 118 11.34 -15.86 -14.36
N GLU A 119 12.65 -15.87 -14.48
CA GLU A 119 13.51 -14.71 -14.22
C GLU A 119 13.22 -13.56 -15.18
N GLU A 120 12.77 -13.91 -16.39
CA GLU A 120 12.33 -13.00 -17.44
C GLU A 120 11.21 -12.06 -16.98
N GLU A 121 10.36 -12.48 -16.04
CA GLU A 121 9.34 -11.62 -15.45
C GLU A 121 9.98 -10.42 -14.76
N THR A 122 10.96 -10.65 -13.89
CA THR A 122 11.60 -9.56 -13.12
C THR A 122 12.62 -8.78 -13.94
N ASN A 123 13.12 -9.34 -15.01
CA ASN A 123 14.09 -8.73 -15.93
C ASN A 123 13.42 -7.92 -17.05
N ALA A 124 12.08 -7.78 -17.02
CA ALA A 124 11.32 -7.07 -18.04
C ALA A 124 11.53 -7.60 -19.47
N ASP A 125 11.77 -8.92 -19.62
CA ASP A 125 12.12 -9.55 -20.89
C ASP A 125 11.00 -9.41 -21.91
N GLU A 126 11.34 -8.88 -23.10
CA GLU A 126 10.38 -8.63 -24.15
C GLU A 126 9.82 -9.90 -24.81
N SER A 127 10.64 -10.94 -24.93
CA SER A 127 10.18 -12.20 -25.54
C SER A 127 9.18 -12.91 -24.64
N PHE A 128 9.43 -12.92 -23.32
CA PHE A 128 8.49 -13.43 -22.35
C PHE A 128 7.19 -12.59 -22.33
N ALA A 129 7.30 -11.27 -22.29
CA ALA A 129 6.18 -10.35 -22.34
C ALA A 129 5.34 -10.57 -23.60
N LYS A 130 5.96 -10.77 -24.76
CA LYS A 130 5.28 -11.08 -26.02
C LYS A 130 4.53 -12.41 -25.97
N LYS A 131 5.14 -13.46 -25.38
CA LYS A 131 4.47 -14.76 -25.21
C LYS A 131 3.23 -14.63 -24.32
N LEU A 132 3.32 -13.87 -23.20
CA LEU A 132 2.18 -13.59 -22.34
C LEU A 132 1.09 -12.81 -23.09
N SER A 133 1.47 -11.82 -23.91
CA SER A 133 0.50 -11.02 -24.66
C SER A 133 -0.28 -11.80 -25.71
N ASN A 134 0.27 -12.88 -26.23
CA ASN A 134 -0.42 -13.73 -27.22
C ASN A 134 -1.62 -14.51 -26.63
N LEU A 135 -1.76 -14.54 -25.30
CA LEU A 135 -2.84 -15.27 -24.63
C LEU A 135 -4.19 -14.53 -24.68
N ALA A 136 -4.20 -13.21 -24.91
CA ALA A 136 -5.39 -12.37 -24.80
C ALA A 136 -5.43 -11.23 -25.81
N GLU A 137 -6.62 -10.64 -26.01
CA GLU A 137 -6.84 -9.47 -26.86
C GLU A 137 -6.79 -8.14 -26.08
N ILE A 138 -7.03 -8.18 -24.77
CA ILE A 138 -7.10 -7.00 -23.92
C ILE A 138 -6.12 -7.17 -22.75
N TYR A 139 -5.41 -6.09 -22.39
CA TYR A 139 -4.58 -6.04 -21.19
C TYR A 139 -5.24 -5.18 -20.12
N VAL A 140 -5.41 -5.75 -18.94
CA VAL A 140 -5.89 -5.02 -17.74
C VAL A 140 -4.85 -5.15 -16.64
N ASN A 141 -4.31 -4.01 -16.18
CA ASN A 141 -3.46 -3.99 -14.99
C ASN A 141 -4.29 -3.62 -13.76
N ASP A 142 -4.39 -4.53 -12.81
CA ASP A 142 -5.12 -4.34 -11.55
C ASP A 142 -4.25 -4.62 -10.32
N ALA A 143 -2.92 -4.56 -10.52
CA ALA A 143 -1.94 -4.90 -9.50
C ALA A 143 -1.14 -3.67 -9.04
N TYR A 144 -1.82 -2.70 -8.42
CA TYR A 144 -1.20 -1.44 -7.99
C TYR A 144 0.09 -1.65 -7.19
N GLY A 145 0.11 -2.60 -6.24
CA GLY A 145 1.29 -2.90 -5.43
C GLY A 145 2.55 -3.28 -6.20
N THR A 146 2.44 -3.60 -7.50
CA THR A 146 3.59 -3.94 -8.36
C THR A 146 3.89 -2.90 -9.44
N THR A 147 3.08 -1.85 -9.59
CA THR A 147 3.22 -0.86 -10.67
C THR A 147 4.52 -0.05 -10.61
N HIS A 148 5.17 0.02 -9.46
CA HIS A 148 6.46 0.68 -9.27
C HIS A 148 7.64 -0.13 -9.86
N ARG A 149 7.41 -1.35 -10.34
CA ARG A 149 8.42 -2.24 -10.91
C ARG A 149 8.23 -2.39 -12.40
N GLU A 150 9.31 -2.24 -13.15
CA GLU A 150 9.32 -2.49 -14.58
C GLU A 150 9.49 -3.99 -14.85
N HIS A 151 8.42 -4.78 -14.57
CA HIS A 151 8.39 -6.20 -14.84
C HIS A 151 7.71 -6.52 -16.19
N ALA A 152 7.98 -7.70 -16.74
CA ALA A 152 7.43 -8.10 -18.04
C ALA A 152 5.90 -8.03 -18.07
N SER A 153 5.22 -8.59 -17.06
CA SER A 153 3.76 -8.60 -16.98
C SER A 153 3.12 -7.30 -16.49
N THR A 154 3.90 -6.41 -15.84
CA THR A 154 3.39 -5.17 -15.24
C THR A 154 3.51 -3.97 -16.19
N ALA A 155 4.59 -3.91 -16.96
CA ALA A 155 4.91 -2.78 -17.83
C ALA A 155 5.19 -3.21 -19.27
N THR A 156 6.15 -4.13 -19.49
CA THR A 156 6.67 -4.44 -20.81
C THR A 156 5.61 -5.01 -21.75
N MET A 157 4.73 -5.92 -21.27
CA MET A 157 3.73 -6.54 -22.11
C MET A 157 2.64 -5.58 -22.62
N ALA A 158 2.40 -4.48 -21.92
CA ALA A 158 1.37 -3.49 -22.30
C ALA A 158 1.61 -2.89 -23.69
N LYS A 159 2.87 -2.85 -24.16
CA LYS A 159 3.21 -2.35 -25.51
C LYS A 159 2.73 -3.24 -26.65
N PHE A 160 2.38 -4.50 -26.36
CA PHE A 160 1.88 -5.46 -27.36
C PHE A 160 0.36 -5.51 -27.44
N PHE A 161 -0.35 -4.62 -26.73
CA PHE A 161 -1.80 -4.52 -26.76
C PHE A 161 -2.26 -3.17 -27.28
N ASP A 162 -3.18 -3.21 -28.25
CA ASP A 162 -3.89 -2.01 -28.71
C ASP A 162 -4.95 -1.55 -27.70
N ILE A 163 -5.56 -2.52 -26.99
CA ILE A 163 -6.57 -2.28 -25.95
C ILE A 163 -5.98 -2.60 -24.60
N LYS A 164 -5.80 -1.55 -23.81
CA LYS A 164 -5.25 -1.66 -22.44
C LYS A 164 -5.92 -0.66 -21.49
N SER A 165 -6.06 -1.06 -20.22
CA SER A 165 -6.77 -0.28 -19.20
C SER A 165 -6.24 -0.59 -17.81
N PRO A 166 -6.33 0.36 -16.86
CA PRO A 166 -6.33 -0.02 -15.45
C PRO A 166 -7.57 -0.86 -15.14
N GLY A 167 -7.46 -1.79 -14.20
CA GLY A 167 -8.61 -2.39 -13.56
C GLY A 167 -9.23 -1.44 -12.52
N ILE A 168 -10.38 -1.81 -11.96
CA ILE A 168 -11.13 -0.97 -11.01
C ILE A 168 -10.29 -0.65 -9.77
N LEU A 169 -9.53 -1.61 -9.24
CA LEU A 169 -8.64 -1.38 -8.10
C LEU A 169 -7.57 -0.33 -8.44
N LEU A 170 -6.86 -0.52 -9.55
CA LEU A 170 -5.81 0.41 -9.96
C LEU A 170 -6.37 1.81 -10.28
N GLU A 171 -7.54 1.90 -10.90
CA GLU A 171 -8.21 3.18 -11.20
C GLU A 171 -8.59 3.92 -9.91
N ASN A 172 -9.10 3.21 -8.90
CA ASN A 172 -9.42 3.76 -7.58
C ASN A 172 -8.17 4.25 -6.84
N GLU A 173 -7.05 3.51 -6.89
CA GLU A 173 -5.77 3.93 -6.31
C GLU A 173 -5.28 5.23 -6.95
N ILE A 174 -5.26 5.29 -8.29
CA ILE A 174 -4.84 6.49 -9.04
C ILE A 174 -5.75 7.67 -8.71
N THR A 175 -7.06 7.47 -8.68
CA THR A 175 -8.03 8.53 -8.40
C THR A 175 -7.91 9.06 -6.97
N SER A 176 -7.70 8.16 -6.00
CA SER A 176 -7.53 8.54 -4.59
C SER A 176 -6.24 9.32 -4.37
N LEU A 177 -5.14 8.93 -5.03
CA LEU A 177 -3.89 9.70 -4.99
C LEU A 177 -4.04 11.06 -5.65
N LYS A 178 -4.69 11.15 -6.81
CA LYS A 178 -4.95 12.44 -7.48
C LYS A 178 -5.80 13.36 -6.60
N LYS A 179 -6.80 12.82 -5.92
CA LYS A 179 -7.64 13.61 -5.00
C LYS A 179 -6.83 14.20 -3.85
N LEU A 180 -5.79 13.49 -3.38
CA LEU A 180 -4.87 13.98 -2.36
C LEU A 180 -3.87 15.00 -2.93
N MET A 181 -3.28 14.73 -4.13
CA MET A 181 -2.10 15.43 -4.61
C MET A 181 -2.40 16.62 -5.51
N ASP A 182 -3.44 16.53 -6.36
CA ASP A 182 -3.65 17.52 -7.41
C ASP A 182 -4.46 18.74 -6.95
N ASN A 183 -5.57 18.51 -6.22
CA ASN A 183 -6.46 19.57 -5.72
C ASN A 183 -7.18 19.14 -4.44
N PRO A 184 -6.46 18.94 -3.33
CA PRO A 184 -7.09 18.55 -2.08
C PRO A 184 -7.93 19.68 -1.47
N THR A 185 -8.98 19.32 -0.75
CA THR A 185 -9.74 20.28 0.06
C THR A 185 -9.02 20.52 1.38
N GLY A 186 -8.70 21.77 1.68
CA GLY A 186 -7.99 22.12 2.93
C GLY A 186 -8.93 22.28 4.15
N PRO A 187 -8.40 22.16 5.37
CA PRO A 187 -7.00 21.88 5.69
C PRO A 187 -6.57 20.46 5.32
N VAL A 188 -5.35 20.32 4.74
CA VAL A 188 -4.73 19.06 4.38
C VAL A 188 -3.71 18.65 5.43
N THR A 189 -3.84 17.46 5.98
CA THR A 189 -2.93 16.95 7.01
C THR A 189 -2.29 15.64 6.57
N ALA A 190 -0.95 15.60 6.53
CA ALA A 190 -0.20 14.35 6.44
C ALA A 190 0.22 13.89 7.83
N ILE A 191 -0.09 12.64 8.15
CA ILE A 191 0.31 11.95 9.39
C ILE A 191 1.35 10.91 8.98
N ILE A 192 2.60 11.15 9.33
CA ILE A 192 3.73 10.31 8.95
C ILE A 192 4.37 9.74 10.21
N GLY A 193 4.35 8.42 10.32
CA GLY A 193 4.89 7.69 11.47
C GLY A 193 5.78 6.53 11.05
N GLY A 194 6.03 5.61 12.00
CA GLY A 194 6.87 4.44 11.80
C GLY A 194 8.27 4.60 12.39
N ALA A 195 9.15 3.62 12.16
CA ALA A 195 10.41 3.51 12.88
C ALA A 195 11.54 4.43 12.37
N LYS A 196 11.63 4.63 11.04
CA LYS A 196 12.80 5.24 10.40
C LYS A 196 12.45 6.43 9.52
N VAL A 197 13.10 7.58 9.73
CA VAL A 197 12.94 8.76 8.88
C VAL A 197 13.51 8.55 7.48
N SER A 198 14.62 7.80 7.35
CA SER A 198 15.29 7.54 6.07
C SER A 198 14.36 6.98 4.99
N SER A 199 13.38 6.18 5.38
CA SER A 199 12.41 5.59 4.46
C SER A 199 11.30 6.56 4.00
N LYS A 200 11.23 7.75 4.57
CA LYS A 200 10.13 8.70 4.39
C LYS A 200 10.56 10.11 4.00
N ILE A 201 11.86 10.41 3.96
CA ILE A 201 12.40 11.74 3.68
C ILE A 201 11.83 12.30 2.37
N SER A 202 11.90 11.53 1.28
CA SER A 202 11.42 11.95 -0.03
C SER A 202 9.90 12.17 -0.05
N VAL A 203 9.15 11.30 0.62
CA VAL A 203 7.69 11.45 0.77
C VAL A 203 7.38 12.74 1.53
N ILE A 204 8.03 12.95 2.68
CA ILE A 204 7.81 14.16 3.49
C ILE A 204 8.12 15.41 2.66
N ALA A 205 9.28 15.46 2.00
CA ALA A 205 9.69 16.61 1.22
C ALA A 205 8.68 16.96 0.10
N ASN A 206 8.17 15.94 -0.61
CA ASN A 206 7.17 16.13 -1.66
C ASN A 206 5.79 16.53 -1.09
N MET A 207 5.41 15.97 0.07
CA MET A 207 4.15 16.32 0.72
C MET A 207 4.11 17.77 1.21
N LEU A 208 5.25 18.40 1.51
CA LEU A 208 5.30 19.82 1.89
C LEU A 208 4.81 20.78 0.79
N ASP A 209 4.64 20.31 -0.44
CA ASP A 209 4.00 21.11 -1.52
C ASP A 209 2.48 21.05 -1.49
N VAL A 210 1.90 20.17 -0.69
CA VAL A 210 0.47 19.83 -0.75
C VAL A 210 -0.25 20.08 0.58
N VAL A 211 0.47 19.93 1.72
CA VAL A 211 -0.16 19.90 3.04
C VAL A 211 -0.08 21.24 3.76
N ASP A 212 -1.11 21.53 4.57
CA ASP A 212 -1.10 22.63 5.54
C ASP A 212 -0.46 22.19 6.86
N ASN A 213 -0.64 20.91 7.22
CA ASN A 213 -0.16 20.35 8.47
C ASN A 213 0.61 19.04 8.24
N LEU A 214 1.74 18.89 8.88
CA LEU A 214 2.55 17.68 8.90
C LEU A 214 2.69 17.17 10.34
N ILE A 215 2.08 16.05 10.66
CA ILE A 215 2.26 15.34 11.93
C ILE A 215 3.35 14.29 11.75
N ILE A 216 4.38 14.34 12.56
CA ILE A 216 5.47 13.36 12.60
C ILE A 216 5.38 12.61 13.92
N GLY A 217 5.20 11.28 13.84
CA GLY A 217 5.09 10.41 15.02
C GLY A 217 5.93 9.14 14.90
N GLY A 218 5.70 8.20 15.82
CA GLY A 218 6.44 6.95 15.86
C GLY A 218 7.93 7.13 16.18
N GLY A 219 8.72 6.10 15.93
CA GLY A 219 10.16 6.08 16.21
C GLY A 219 10.97 7.12 15.45
N MET A 220 10.51 7.48 14.25
CA MET A 220 11.18 8.49 13.44
C MET A 220 11.17 9.89 14.08
N ALA A 221 10.20 10.19 14.95
CA ALA A 221 10.12 11.47 15.65
C ALA A 221 11.37 11.73 16.53
N TYR A 222 11.96 10.67 17.10
CA TYR A 222 13.15 10.84 17.95
C TYR A 222 14.37 11.37 17.20
N THR A 223 14.47 11.12 15.88
CA THR A 223 15.53 11.72 15.06
C THR A 223 15.35 13.25 14.98
N PHE A 224 14.12 13.75 14.82
CA PHE A 224 13.81 15.19 14.84
C PHE A 224 14.07 15.80 16.23
N ILE A 225 13.60 15.12 17.30
CA ILE A 225 13.82 15.58 18.69
C ILE A 225 15.31 15.63 19.02
N LYS A 226 16.07 14.63 18.61
CA LYS A 226 17.54 14.61 18.79
C LYS A 226 18.23 15.75 18.04
N ASN A 227 17.78 16.01 16.81
CA ASN A 227 18.28 17.14 16.02
C ASN A 227 18.02 18.49 16.71
N ASN A 228 16.91 18.62 17.42
CA ASN A 228 16.54 19.81 18.19
C ASN A 228 17.18 19.86 19.60
N GLY A 229 18.17 19.01 19.87
CA GLY A 229 18.91 18.98 21.14
C GLY A 229 18.26 18.21 22.29
N GLY A 230 17.16 17.48 22.04
CA GLY A 230 16.46 16.71 23.05
C GLY A 230 17.24 15.49 23.56
N ALA A 231 17.00 15.12 24.83
CA ALA A 231 17.46 13.88 25.43
C ALA A 231 16.40 12.79 25.15
N ILE A 232 16.75 11.83 24.29
CA ILE A 232 15.82 10.78 23.80
C ILE A 232 16.03 9.43 24.51
N GLY A 233 16.87 9.36 25.54
CA GLY A 233 17.21 8.12 26.24
C GLY A 233 17.78 7.07 25.31
N ASP A 234 17.24 5.86 25.40
CA ASP A 234 17.60 4.72 24.56
C ASP A 234 16.63 4.55 23.35
N SER A 235 15.82 5.58 23.05
CA SER A 235 14.91 5.56 21.89
C SER A 235 15.68 5.45 20.57
N ILE A 236 15.07 4.78 19.61
CA ILE A 236 15.67 4.64 18.27
C ILE A 236 15.84 6.02 17.61
N PHE A 237 16.94 6.22 16.89
CA PHE A 237 17.13 7.37 16.01
C PHE A 237 18.17 7.07 14.95
N GLU A 238 18.18 7.84 13.87
CA GLU A 238 19.13 7.70 12.77
C GLU A 238 20.12 8.88 12.79
N LYS A 239 21.33 8.63 13.33
CA LYS A 239 22.37 9.64 13.52
C LYS A 239 22.79 10.33 12.20
N ASP A 240 22.86 9.57 11.13
CA ASP A 240 23.22 10.04 9.78
C ASP A 240 22.11 10.86 9.09
N LYS A 241 20.89 10.91 9.69
CA LYS A 241 19.71 11.62 9.17
C LYS A 241 19.37 12.92 9.91
N LEU A 242 20.16 13.32 10.90
CA LEU A 242 19.92 14.57 11.64
C LEU A 242 19.88 15.79 10.71
N ASN A 243 20.85 15.90 9.78
CA ASN A 243 20.88 17.02 8.83
C ASN A 243 19.67 17.01 7.86
N ASP A 244 19.17 15.84 7.50
CA ASP A 244 17.97 15.73 6.67
C ASP A 244 16.72 16.21 7.44
N CYS A 245 16.62 15.95 8.74
CA CYS A 245 15.57 16.51 9.60
C CYS A 245 15.62 18.04 9.64
N SER A 246 16.82 18.64 9.77
CA SER A 246 16.98 20.11 9.72
C SER A 246 16.50 20.69 8.40
N LYS A 247 16.85 20.05 7.26
CA LYS A 247 16.39 20.47 5.93
C LYS A 247 14.88 20.41 5.79
N ILE A 248 14.25 19.33 6.28
CA ILE A 248 12.78 19.17 6.27
C ILE A 248 12.13 20.31 7.06
N MET A 249 12.61 20.61 8.27
CA MET A 249 12.06 21.69 9.10
C MET A 249 12.19 23.06 8.43
N SER A 250 13.36 23.37 7.84
CA SER A 250 13.57 24.61 7.11
C SER A 250 12.70 24.71 5.85
N LEU A 251 12.51 23.60 5.12
CA LEU A 251 11.66 23.56 3.95
C LEU A 251 10.18 23.74 4.31
N ALA A 252 9.73 23.15 5.43
CA ALA A 252 8.38 23.32 5.93
C ALA A 252 8.10 24.78 6.32
N GLU A 253 9.05 25.43 6.97
CA GLU A 253 8.95 26.88 7.30
C GLU A 253 8.85 27.73 6.04
N GLN A 254 9.69 27.49 5.02
CA GLN A 254 9.67 28.21 3.74
C GLN A 254 8.33 28.05 3.00
N LYS A 255 7.67 26.88 3.17
CA LYS A 255 6.39 26.56 2.53
C LYS A 255 5.18 26.88 3.41
N ASN A 256 5.37 27.49 4.58
CA ASN A 256 4.34 27.78 5.58
C ASN A 256 3.54 26.54 6.01
N VAL A 257 4.19 25.38 6.10
CA VAL A 257 3.60 24.15 6.60
C VAL A 257 3.81 24.04 8.09
N ASN A 258 2.74 23.79 8.84
CA ASN A 258 2.81 23.56 10.29
C ASN A 258 3.33 22.16 10.57
N VAL A 259 4.49 22.03 11.21
CA VAL A 259 5.05 20.72 11.62
C VAL A 259 4.74 20.47 13.08
N PHE A 260 4.15 19.33 13.37
CA PHE A 260 3.78 18.89 14.70
C PHE A 260 4.60 17.68 15.11
N LEU A 261 5.47 17.84 16.08
CA LEU A 261 6.20 16.78 16.76
C LEU A 261 5.48 16.43 18.08
N PRO A 262 5.65 15.20 18.61
CA PRO A 262 5.12 14.83 19.92
C PRO A 262 5.68 15.73 21.03
N GLU A 263 4.85 16.05 22.01
CA GLU A 263 5.25 16.82 23.22
C GLU A 263 5.62 15.89 24.37
N ASP A 264 4.90 14.78 24.48
CA ASP A 264 5.13 13.72 25.43
C ASP A 264 5.02 12.33 24.79
N VAL A 265 5.57 11.35 25.46
CA VAL A 265 5.60 9.96 25.03
C VAL A 265 5.31 9.04 26.20
N VAL A 266 4.74 7.88 25.92
CA VAL A 266 4.75 6.74 26.84
C VAL A 266 6.09 6.04 26.67
N ALA A 267 6.99 6.25 27.65
CA ALA A 267 8.28 5.60 27.67
C ALA A 267 8.27 4.35 28.55
N SER A 268 9.12 3.38 28.20
CA SER A 268 9.35 2.17 28.97
C SER A 268 10.84 1.90 29.13
N ASN A 269 11.20 1.20 30.20
CA ASN A 269 12.55 0.69 30.42
C ASN A 269 12.82 -0.64 29.70
N GLU A 270 11.76 -1.25 29.09
CA GLU A 270 11.82 -2.49 28.32
C GLU A 270 10.96 -2.39 27.08
N PHE A 271 11.37 -3.08 26.01
CA PHE A 271 10.55 -3.25 24.80
C PHE A 271 9.59 -4.44 24.96
N SER A 272 8.67 -4.31 25.93
CA SER A 272 7.70 -5.36 26.27
C SER A 272 6.44 -4.77 26.91
N ASN A 273 5.36 -5.54 26.99
CA ASN A 273 4.16 -5.15 27.73
C ASN A 273 4.40 -5.07 29.25
N GLU A 274 5.43 -5.74 29.76
CA GLU A 274 5.68 -5.94 31.19
C GLU A 274 6.56 -4.81 31.79
N GLY A 275 7.30 -4.08 30.95
CA GLY A 275 8.18 -2.98 31.40
C GLY A 275 7.44 -1.89 32.18
N LEU A 276 8.17 -1.18 33.03
CA LEU A 276 7.66 0.01 33.71
C LEU A 276 7.35 1.08 32.67
N LYS A 277 6.21 1.74 32.80
CA LYS A 277 5.70 2.73 31.84
C LYS A 277 5.44 4.07 32.55
N LYS A 278 5.80 5.15 31.87
CA LYS A 278 5.45 6.51 32.33
C LYS A 278 5.32 7.48 31.15
N ALA A 279 4.42 8.44 31.28
CA ALA A 279 4.38 9.58 30.37
C ALA A 279 5.53 10.53 30.71
N ILE A 280 6.32 10.91 29.71
CA ILE A 280 7.51 11.77 29.85
C ILE A 280 7.49 12.79 28.73
N ASN A 281 7.95 14.03 29.04
CA ASN A 281 8.24 14.99 27.98
C ASN A 281 9.29 14.41 27.01
N ILE A 282 9.01 14.47 25.72
CA ILE A 282 9.83 13.80 24.69
C ILE A 282 11.28 14.31 24.63
N TYR A 283 11.53 15.56 25.07
CA TYR A 283 12.88 16.16 25.12
C TYR A 283 13.69 15.71 26.32
N ASN A 284 13.10 14.97 27.28
CA ASN A 284 13.72 14.65 28.60
C ASN A 284 13.62 13.15 28.91
N ILE A 285 13.71 12.26 27.92
CA ILE A 285 13.71 10.82 28.16
C ILE A 285 15.07 10.44 28.79
N PRO A 286 15.10 9.86 30.00
CA PRO A 286 16.33 9.50 30.66
C PRO A 286 16.97 8.24 30.05
N LYS A 287 18.29 8.09 30.29
CA LYS A 287 19.00 6.85 29.94
C LYS A 287 18.35 5.63 30.60
N GLY A 288 18.31 4.50 29.92
CA GLY A 288 17.60 3.28 30.33
C GLY A 288 16.09 3.30 30.05
N TRP A 289 15.59 4.34 29.39
CA TRP A 289 14.19 4.45 28.96
C TRP A 289 14.11 4.76 27.48
N GLN A 290 13.10 4.23 26.82
CA GLN A 290 12.81 4.47 25.40
C GLN A 290 11.35 4.84 25.21
N GLY A 291 11.04 5.76 24.34
CA GLY A 291 9.67 6.09 23.99
C GLY A 291 9.10 5.06 23.02
N LEU A 292 7.91 4.54 23.31
CA LEU A 292 7.26 3.47 22.55
C LEU A 292 5.89 3.84 22.00
N ASP A 293 5.27 4.92 22.52
CA ASP A 293 4.03 5.48 21.98
C ASP A 293 3.99 6.99 22.25
N ILE A 294 3.12 7.72 21.57
CA ILE A 294 2.83 9.12 21.91
C ILE A 294 2.05 9.21 23.23
N GLY A 295 2.33 10.27 24.00
CA GLY A 295 1.69 10.49 25.29
C GLY A 295 0.33 11.21 25.19
N PRO A 296 -0.38 11.35 26.33
CA PRO A 296 -1.73 11.90 26.35
C PRO A 296 -1.83 13.37 25.90
N LEU A 297 -0.81 14.20 26.16
CA LEU A 297 -0.80 15.60 25.69
C LEU A 297 -0.70 15.64 24.16
N THR A 298 0.19 14.81 23.60
CA THR A 298 0.38 14.66 22.16
C THR A 298 -0.89 14.13 21.48
N ILE A 299 -1.53 13.11 22.08
CA ILE A 299 -2.80 12.57 21.58
C ILE A 299 -3.83 13.69 21.48
N SER A 300 -4.09 14.42 22.56
CA SER A 300 -5.08 15.49 22.58
C SER A 300 -4.83 16.57 21.52
N LYS A 301 -3.57 16.94 21.30
CA LYS A 301 -3.17 17.92 20.28
C LYS A 301 -3.39 17.38 18.86
N PHE A 302 -2.95 16.16 18.60
CA PHE A 302 -3.04 15.56 17.28
C PHE A 302 -4.50 15.25 16.89
N GLU A 303 -5.32 14.78 17.84
CA GLU A 303 -6.77 14.56 17.65
C GLU A 303 -7.46 15.82 17.16
N LYS A 304 -7.16 16.99 17.77
CA LYS A 304 -7.74 18.27 17.34
C LYS A 304 -7.36 18.57 15.88
N ILE A 305 -6.08 18.49 15.53
CA ILE A 305 -5.61 18.78 14.17
C ILE A 305 -6.26 17.85 13.15
N VAL A 306 -6.28 16.54 13.45
CA VAL A 306 -6.84 15.52 12.55
C VAL A 306 -8.33 15.70 12.35
N THR A 307 -9.09 15.98 13.43
CA THR A 307 -10.55 16.15 13.33
C THR A 307 -10.98 17.44 12.61
N GLU A 308 -10.13 18.47 12.57
CA GLU A 308 -10.37 19.72 11.82
C GLU A 308 -9.99 19.60 10.34
N SER A 309 -9.28 18.53 9.94
CA SER A 309 -8.79 18.33 8.57
C SER A 309 -9.92 17.95 7.59
N LYS A 310 -9.75 18.34 6.33
CA LYS A 310 -10.67 17.96 5.23
C LYS A 310 -10.08 16.95 4.27
N THR A 311 -8.75 16.88 4.21
CA THR A 311 -8.02 15.83 3.49
C THR A 311 -6.92 15.30 4.39
N ILE A 312 -6.85 13.99 4.53
CA ILE A 312 -5.93 13.31 5.45
C ILE A 312 -5.17 12.23 4.69
N LEU A 313 -3.85 12.28 4.77
CA LEU A 313 -2.96 11.16 4.46
C LEU A 313 -2.45 10.56 5.76
N TRP A 314 -2.60 9.25 5.95
CA TRP A 314 -1.97 8.57 7.07
C TRP A 314 -1.06 7.44 6.61
N ASN A 315 0.23 7.55 6.94
CA ASN A 315 1.27 6.58 6.59
C ASN A 315 2.25 6.34 7.74
N GLY A 316 2.04 5.31 8.51
CA GLY A 316 2.86 4.86 9.64
C GLY A 316 2.24 5.10 11.01
N PRO A 317 2.37 4.14 11.94
CA PRO A 317 1.81 4.22 13.28
C PRO A 317 2.53 5.24 14.17
N MET A 318 1.86 5.64 15.26
CA MET A 318 2.36 6.60 16.23
C MET A 318 3.17 5.95 17.36
N GLY A 319 3.02 4.66 17.55
CA GLY A 319 3.69 3.86 18.57
C GLY A 319 3.86 2.41 18.13
N VAL A 320 4.36 1.56 19.02
CA VAL A 320 4.52 0.12 18.84
C VAL A 320 3.17 -0.56 19.09
N PHE A 321 2.23 -0.34 18.15
CA PHE A 321 0.84 -0.76 18.30
C PHE A 321 0.64 -2.28 18.35
N GLU A 322 1.65 -3.05 18.00
CA GLU A 322 1.68 -4.52 18.14
C GLU A 322 1.66 -4.93 19.61
N LEU A 323 2.20 -4.09 20.49
CA LEU A 323 2.18 -4.27 21.94
C LEU A 323 0.96 -3.51 22.53
N PRO A 324 -0.02 -4.20 23.15
CA PRO A 324 -1.21 -3.56 23.72
C PRO A 324 -0.93 -2.39 24.66
N ALA A 325 0.22 -2.40 25.35
CA ALA A 325 0.62 -1.31 26.24
C ALA A 325 0.99 0.01 25.52
N PHE A 326 1.23 -0.04 24.20
CA PHE A 326 1.74 1.07 23.38
C PHE A 326 0.94 1.28 22.08
N GLU A 327 -0.31 0.83 22.06
CA GLU A 327 -1.22 0.99 20.91
C GLU A 327 -2.12 2.22 21.00
N HIS A 328 -2.21 2.85 22.19
CA HIS A 328 -3.20 3.89 22.48
C HIS A 328 -3.06 5.12 21.59
N GLY A 329 -1.85 5.56 21.30
CA GLY A 329 -1.59 6.68 20.40
C GLY A 329 -2.03 6.39 18.97
N THR A 330 -1.69 5.22 18.46
CA THR A 330 -2.10 4.79 17.12
C THR A 330 -3.62 4.61 17.03
N LEU A 331 -4.26 4.05 18.06
CA LEU A 331 -5.71 3.90 18.14
C LEU A 331 -6.41 5.26 18.18
N ALA A 332 -5.90 6.22 18.96
CA ALA A 332 -6.47 7.55 19.06
C ALA A 332 -6.44 8.27 17.70
N ILE A 333 -5.33 8.18 16.98
CA ILE A 333 -5.23 8.74 15.63
C ILE A 333 -6.18 8.03 14.66
N ALA A 334 -6.27 6.70 14.69
CA ALA A 334 -7.20 5.94 13.87
C ALA A 334 -8.66 6.39 14.08
N LYS A 335 -9.09 6.54 15.33
CA LYS A 335 -10.42 7.07 15.69
C LYS A 335 -10.63 8.50 15.23
N SER A 336 -9.61 9.35 15.33
CA SER A 336 -9.70 10.75 14.88
C SER A 336 -9.85 10.85 13.37
N VAL A 337 -9.13 10.00 12.62
CA VAL A 337 -9.28 9.88 11.15
C VAL A 337 -10.69 9.40 10.78
N ALA A 338 -11.20 8.36 11.44
CA ALA A 338 -12.56 7.87 11.24
C ALA A 338 -13.61 8.97 11.54
N LYS A 339 -13.46 9.71 12.64
CA LYS A 339 -14.32 10.82 13.02
C LYS A 339 -14.28 11.96 11.98
N ALA A 340 -13.11 12.35 11.50
CA ALA A 340 -12.99 13.35 10.45
C ALA A 340 -13.66 12.87 9.16
N THR A 341 -13.50 11.60 8.80
CA THR A 341 -14.11 10.98 7.62
C THR A 341 -15.63 10.99 7.72
N SER A 342 -16.21 10.62 8.85
CA SER A 342 -17.66 10.67 9.08
C SER A 342 -18.22 12.10 9.02
N SER A 343 -17.36 13.11 9.26
CA SER A 343 -17.67 14.54 9.11
C SER A 343 -17.40 15.09 7.69
N GLY A 344 -17.16 14.22 6.71
CA GLY A 344 -16.99 14.55 5.30
C GLY A 344 -15.55 14.79 4.84
N ALA A 345 -14.54 14.53 5.66
CA ALA A 345 -13.16 14.57 5.22
C ALA A 345 -12.82 13.39 4.30
N PHE A 346 -11.91 13.59 3.37
CA PHE A 346 -11.30 12.50 2.61
C PHE A 346 -10.08 11.97 3.34
N SER A 347 -10.04 10.68 3.63
CA SER A 347 -8.92 10.00 4.28
C SER A 347 -8.33 8.91 3.41
N LEU A 348 -7.01 9.00 3.18
CA LEU A 348 -6.20 8.00 2.47
C LEU A 348 -5.23 7.35 3.46
N ILE A 349 -5.41 6.05 3.67
CA ILE A 349 -4.54 5.25 4.55
C ILE A 349 -3.60 4.43 3.69
N GLY A 350 -2.31 4.48 3.98
CA GLY A 350 -1.34 3.67 3.24
C GLY A 350 -0.13 3.25 4.06
N GLY A 351 0.58 2.26 3.53
CA GLY A 351 1.67 1.59 4.23
C GLY A 351 1.19 0.41 5.06
N GLY A 352 1.97 -0.68 5.04
CA GLY A 352 1.59 -1.95 5.66
C GLY A 352 1.17 -1.82 7.12
N ASP A 353 1.95 -1.09 7.92
CA ASP A 353 1.70 -0.95 9.36
C ASP A 353 0.44 -0.13 9.67
N SER A 354 0.17 0.94 8.90
CA SER A 354 -1.07 1.72 9.09
C SER A 354 -2.30 0.92 8.72
N VAL A 355 -2.22 0.15 7.63
CA VAL A 355 -3.29 -0.77 7.20
C VAL A 355 -3.50 -1.88 8.23
N ALA A 356 -2.42 -2.43 8.79
CA ALA A 356 -2.51 -3.41 9.86
C ALA A 356 -3.15 -2.82 11.13
N ALA A 357 -2.80 -1.60 11.50
CA ALA A 357 -3.37 -0.91 12.65
C ALA A 357 -4.88 -0.66 12.46
N ILE A 358 -5.28 -0.10 11.32
CA ILE A 358 -6.70 0.19 11.03
C ILE A 358 -7.55 -1.09 11.07
N LYS A 359 -7.02 -2.21 10.53
CA LYS A 359 -7.67 -3.53 10.59
C LYS A 359 -7.74 -4.09 12.02
N LYS A 360 -6.63 -3.99 12.79
CA LYS A 360 -6.58 -4.40 14.19
C LYS A 360 -7.67 -3.71 15.04
N PHE A 361 -7.94 -2.45 14.74
CA PHE A 361 -8.93 -1.65 15.46
C PHE A 361 -10.35 -1.71 14.85
N ASN A 362 -10.57 -2.50 13.80
CA ASN A 362 -11.84 -2.67 13.07
C ASN A 362 -12.44 -1.33 12.55
N LEU A 363 -11.58 -0.42 12.07
CA LEU A 363 -11.96 0.89 11.55
C LEU A 363 -11.81 1.00 10.03
N GLN A 364 -11.59 -0.11 9.31
CA GLN A 364 -11.34 -0.10 7.87
C GLN A 364 -12.53 0.43 7.05
N ASP A 365 -13.75 0.25 7.54
CA ASP A 365 -14.97 0.72 6.87
C ASP A 365 -15.34 2.16 7.25
N GLU A 366 -14.58 2.78 8.15
CA GLU A 366 -14.79 4.14 8.64
C GLU A 366 -13.85 5.18 8.00
N VAL A 367 -13.04 4.76 7.02
CA VAL A 367 -12.11 5.62 6.28
C VAL A 367 -12.45 5.64 4.79
N SER A 368 -12.04 6.69 4.06
CA SER A 368 -12.45 6.85 2.66
C SER A 368 -11.75 5.88 1.73
N PHE A 369 -10.46 5.63 1.94
CA PHE A 369 -9.67 4.73 1.08
C PHE A 369 -8.48 4.12 1.81
N ILE A 370 -8.28 2.82 1.61
CA ILE A 370 -7.13 2.08 2.10
C ILE A 370 -6.33 1.60 0.89
N SER A 371 -5.12 2.12 0.73
CA SER A 371 -4.26 1.72 -0.38
C SER A 371 -3.70 0.32 -0.18
N THR A 372 -3.75 -0.46 -1.24
CA THR A 372 -3.12 -1.79 -1.32
C THR A 372 -1.66 -1.71 -1.75
N GLY A 373 -1.20 -0.52 -2.13
CA GLY A 373 0.02 -0.29 -2.89
C GLY A 373 1.33 -0.35 -2.12
N GLY A 374 1.33 -0.17 -0.80
CA GLY A 374 2.55 -0.17 0.01
C GLY A 374 3.67 0.68 -0.59
N GLY A 375 4.69 0.02 -1.20
CA GLY A 375 5.81 0.70 -1.85
C GLY A 375 5.42 1.53 -3.07
N ALA A 376 4.46 1.06 -3.88
CA ALA A 376 3.99 1.81 -5.05
C ALA A 376 3.35 3.14 -4.64
N MET A 377 2.55 3.13 -3.57
CA MET A 377 1.98 4.36 -3.03
C MET A 377 3.06 5.33 -2.55
N LEU A 378 4.07 4.84 -1.82
CA LEU A 378 5.17 5.70 -1.36
C LEU A 378 5.90 6.36 -2.53
N GLU A 379 6.24 5.59 -3.58
CA GLU A 379 6.88 6.14 -4.77
C GLU A 379 5.99 7.14 -5.52
N SER A 380 4.67 6.91 -5.55
CA SER A 380 3.72 7.91 -6.09
C SER A 380 3.69 9.19 -5.27
N LEU A 381 3.72 9.08 -3.92
CA LEU A 381 3.81 10.23 -3.01
C LEU A 381 5.15 10.96 -3.10
N GLU A 382 6.22 10.30 -3.58
CA GLU A 382 7.50 10.93 -3.94
C GLU A 382 7.45 11.68 -5.29
N GLY A 383 6.30 11.68 -5.97
CA GLY A 383 6.13 12.31 -7.28
C GLY A 383 6.62 11.50 -8.48
N LYS A 384 6.96 10.21 -8.28
CA LYS A 384 7.42 9.34 -9.36
C LYS A 384 6.25 8.83 -10.21
N ILE A 385 6.45 8.82 -11.53
CA ILE A 385 5.52 8.17 -12.46
C ILE A 385 5.85 6.68 -12.47
N LEU A 386 4.92 5.87 -11.99
CA LEU A 386 5.14 4.42 -11.88
C LEU A 386 5.15 3.74 -13.25
N PRO A 387 6.13 2.85 -13.55
CA PRO A 387 6.25 2.18 -14.85
C PRO A 387 4.96 1.47 -15.30
N GLY A 388 4.30 0.73 -14.41
CA GLY A 388 3.06 0.02 -14.73
C GLY A 388 1.87 0.93 -15.03
N ILE A 389 1.86 2.16 -14.51
CA ILE A 389 0.85 3.18 -14.85
C ILE A 389 1.23 3.87 -16.16
N LYS A 390 2.51 4.20 -16.35
CA LYS A 390 3.02 4.80 -17.59
C LYS A 390 2.73 3.92 -18.80
N ALA A 391 2.84 2.61 -18.66
CA ALA A 391 2.64 1.64 -19.73
C ALA A 391 1.19 1.57 -20.23
N LEU A 392 0.21 2.08 -19.47
CA LEU A 392 -1.22 2.11 -19.84
C LEU A 392 -1.61 3.37 -20.66
N ASN A 393 -0.72 4.35 -20.80
CA ASN A 393 -0.93 5.55 -21.61
C ASN A 393 -0.65 5.34 -23.10
#